data_694a2628e5774569c5d108ea540c8858
#
_entry.id   694a2628e5774569c5d108ea540c8858
#
_cell.length_a   1.000
_cell.length_b   1.000
_cell.length_c   1.000
_cell.angle_alpha   90.00
_cell.angle_beta   90.00
_cell.angle_gamma   90.00
#
_symmetry.space_group_name_H-M   'P 1'
#
loop_
_entity.id
_entity.type
_entity.pdbx_description
1 polymer ?
#
loop_
_entity_poly.entity_id
_entity_poly.type
_entity_poly.pdbx_seq_one_letter_code
_entity_poly.pdbx_strand_id
1 'polypeptide(L)'
;YSIIRTVIKNDDKFKDEIIQYSASGLRDFTRIAASDPIMWRDIFIDNSENILKVLDNFSENLEEIKQAIKSKNSDKLNSIFSSTRKLRKEIIKAGQETDKPNFGRK
;
A
#
# COMPACT_ATOMS: atom_id res chain seq x y z
N TYR A 1 -4.18 7.17 4.05
CA TYR A 1 -3.73 8.54 4.37
C TYR A 1 -2.29 8.79 3.93
N SER A 2 -1.38 7.88 4.28
CA SER A 2 0.04 8.08 4.01
C SER A 2 0.38 8.22 2.53
N ILE A 3 -0.28 7.45 1.70
CA ILE A 3 -0.03 7.50 0.26
C ILE A 3 -0.39 8.85 -0.32
N ILE A 4 -1.56 9.36 0.04
CA ILE A 4 -2.00 10.66 -0.45
C ILE A 4 -1.06 11.77 0.02
N ARG A 5 -0.73 11.78 1.30
CA ARG A 5 0.13 12.81 1.85
C ARG A 5 1.53 12.77 1.26
N THR A 6 2.04 11.58 1.02
CA THR A 6 3.36 11.42 0.42
C THR A 6 3.40 11.93 -1.00
N VAL A 7 2.40 11.59 -1.78
CA VAL A 7 2.32 12.04 -3.17
C VAL A 7 2.24 13.58 -3.24
N ILE A 8 1.37 14.16 -2.45
CA ILE A 8 1.15 15.60 -2.47
C ILE A 8 2.37 16.37 -1.94
N LYS A 9 2.96 15.87 -0.85
CA LYS A 9 4.10 16.52 -0.21
C LYS A 9 5.31 16.57 -1.11
N ASN A 10 5.54 15.51 -1.86
CA ASN A 10 6.75 15.41 -2.67
C ASN A 10 6.68 16.21 -3.95
N ASP A 11 5.50 16.58 -4.38
CA ASP A 11 5.38 17.19 -5.70
C ASP A 11 4.18 18.14 -5.78
N ASP A 12 4.24 19.23 -5.05
CA ASP A 12 3.17 20.22 -5.05
C ASP A 12 2.89 20.80 -6.43
N LYS A 13 3.94 21.00 -7.22
CA LYS A 13 3.79 21.58 -8.55
C LYS A 13 2.94 20.73 -9.47
N PHE A 14 3.03 19.43 -9.31
CA PHE A 14 2.35 18.50 -10.19
C PHE A 14 1.21 17.78 -9.49
N LYS A 15 0.80 18.29 -8.35
CA LYS A 15 -0.26 17.70 -7.57
C LYS A 15 -1.51 17.40 -8.41
N ASP A 16 -1.95 18.38 -9.17
CA ASP A 16 -3.15 18.21 -10.00
C ASP A 16 -2.94 17.17 -11.08
N GLU A 17 -1.76 17.15 -11.68
CA GLU A 17 -1.44 16.16 -12.69
C GLU A 17 -1.38 14.76 -12.11
N ILE A 18 -0.75 14.61 -10.96
CA ILE A 18 -0.67 13.33 -10.29
C ILE A 18 -2.05 12.80 -9.96
N ILE A 19 -2.89 13.64 -9.41
CA ILE A 19 -4.27 13.27 -9.07
C ILE A 19 -5.04 12.87 -10.33
N GLN A 20 -4.87 13.63 -11.39
CA GLN A 20 -5.57 13.38 -12.63
C GLN A 20 -5.15 12.07 -13.28
N TYR A 21 -3.84 11.79 -13.28
CA TYR A 21 -3.29 10.59 -13.92
C TYR A 21 -3.27 9.36 -13.05
N SER A 22 -3.58 9.50 -11.76
CA SER A 22 -3.58 8.36 -10.86
C SER A 22 -4.69 7.38 -11.16
N ALA A 23 -5.67 7.82 -11.89
CA ALA A 23 -6.72 6.94 -12.39
C ALA A 23 -7.46 6.22 -11.27
N SER A 24 -8.08 5.11 -11.62
CA SER A 24 -8.91 4.35 -10.69
C SER A 24 -8.11 3.68 -9.59
N GLY A 25 -6.85 3.35 -9.85
CA GLY A 25 -6.02 2.67 -8.86
C GLY A 25 -5.87 3.46 -7.58
N LEU A 26 -5.42 4.70 -7.69
CA LEU A 26 -5.26 5.55 -6.52
C LEU A 26 -6.60 5.89 -5.89
N ARG A 27 -7.60 6.11 -6.71
CA ARG A 27 -8.95 6.42 -6.24
C ARG A 27 -9.49 5.30 -5.35
N ASP A 28 -9.35 4.06 -5.80
CA ASP A 28 -9.83 2.92 -5.04
C ASP A 28 -9.04 2.72 -3.76
N PHE A 29 -7.72 2.88 -3.85
CA PHE A 29 -6.83 2.69 -2.72
C PHE A 29 -7.09 3.70 -1.61
N THR A 30 -7.45 4.92 -1.98
CA THR A 30 -7.60 6.01 -1.02
C THR A 30 -9.03 6.30 -0.65
N ARG A 31 -9.95 5.49 -1.11
CA ARG A 31 -11.38 5.71 -0.86
C ARG A 31 -11.71 5.84 0.61
N ILE A 32 -11.12 5.00 1.44
CA ILE A 32 -11.38 4.98 2.87
C ILE A 32 -10.89 6.25 3.54
N ALA A 33 -9.89 6.90 2.97
CA ALA A 33 -9.36 8.15 3.54
C ALA A 33 -10.38 9.28 3.54
N ALA A 34 -11.46 9.14 2.78
CA ALA A 34 -12.53 10.14 2.75
C ALA A 34 -13.59 9.90 3.82
N SER A 35 -13.45 8.84 4.61
CA SER A 35 -14.41 8.50 5.65
C SER A 35 -14.27 9.39 6.87
N ASP A 36 -15.21 9.24 7.82
CA ASP A 36 -15.29 10.06 9.02
C ASP A 36 -13.97 10.02 9.82
N PRO A 37 -13.30 11.16 9.97
CA PRO A 37 -12.03 11.21 10.70
C PRO A 37 -12.17 10.85 12.19
N ILE A 38 -13.29 11.17 12.80
CA ILE A 38 -13.52 10.90 14.23
C ILE A 38 -13.62 9.40 14.45
N MET A 39 -14.34 8.72 13.58
CA MET A 39 -14.45 7.27 13.65
C MET A 39 -13.07 6.60 13.54
N TRP A 40 -12.29 7.00 12.56
CA TRP A 40 -10.97 6.42 12.36
C TRP A 40 -9.99 6.77 13.48
N ARG A 41 -10.08 7.98 14.02
CA ARG A 41 -9.29 8.35 15.18
C ARG A 41 -9.55 7.39 16.33
N ASP A 42 -10.80 7.13 16.62
CA ASP A 42 -11.18 6.27 17.73
C ASP A 42 -10.73 4.82 17.51
N ILE A 43 -10.88 4.34 16.29
CA ILE A 43 -10.43 2.99 15.94
C ILE A 43 -8.92 2.85 16.13
N PHE A 44 -8.16 3.85 15.69
CA PHE A 44 -6.71 3.80 15.79
C PHE A 44 -6.23 3.85 17.24
N ILE A 45 -6.90 4.62 18.06
CA ILE A 45 -6.55 4.71 19.49
C ILE A 45 -6.91 3.41 20.19
N ASP A 46 -8.10 2.89 19.96
CA ASP A 46 -8.56 1.68 20.64
C ASP A 46 -7.77 0.45 20.25
N ASN A 47 -7.27 0.40 19.02
CA ASN A 47 -6.52 -0.75 18.52
C ASN A 47 -5.06 -0.42 18.27
N SER A 48 -4.52 0.52 19.03
CA SER A 48 -3.20 1.08 18.76
C SER A 48 -2.07 0.05 18.78
N GLU A 49 -2.09 -0.91 19.70
CA GLU A 49 -1.03 -1.91 19.79
C GLU A 49 -0.92 -2.74 18.51
N ASN A 50 -2.05 -3.21 18.00
CA ASN A 50 -2.06 -4.00 16.78
C ASN A 50 -1.70 -3.17 15.56
N ILE A 51 -2.19 -1.95 15.51
CA ILE A 51 -1.90 -1.05 14.39
C ILE A 51 -0.42 -0.69 14.37
N LEU A 52 0.18 -0.44 15.53
CA LEU A 52 1.60 -0.13 15.59
C LEU A 52 2.46 -1.31 15.12
N LYS A 53 2.07 -2.53 15.45
CA LYS A 53 2.77 -3.71 14.94
C LYS A 53 2.75 -3.77 13.43
N VAL A 54 1.58 -3.53 12.84
CA VAL A 54 1.45 -3.56 11.39
C VAL A 54 2.28 -2.45 10.76
N LEU A 55 2.25 -1.26 11.35
CA LEU A 55 3.04 -0.13 10.86
C LEU A 55 4.53 -0.39 10.95
N ASP A 56 4.98 -1.01 12.05
CA ASP A 56 6.39 -1.36 12.19
C ASP A 56 6.83 -2.34 11.12
N ASN A 57 6.02 -3.36 10.88
CA ASN A 57 6.32 -4.33 9.82
C ASN A 57 6.34 -3.68 8.44
N PHE A 58 5.40 -2.81 8.20
CA PHE A 58 5.34 -2.07 6.93
C PHE A 58 6.58 -1.19 6.75
N SER A 59 6.99 -0.52 7.82
CA SER A 59 8.17 0.34 7.80
C SER A 59 9.44 -0.46 7.53
N GLU A 60 9.56 -1.64 8.14
CA GLU A 60 10.71 -2.51 7.90
C GLU A 60 10.77 -2.96 6.46
N ASN A 61 9.64 -3.33 5.89
CA ASN A 61 9.60 -3.75 4.49
C ASN A 61 9.96 -2.62 3.55
N LEU A 62 9.50 -1.42 3.84
CA LEU A 62 9.86 -0.24 3.05
C LEU A 62 11.36 0.04 3.14
N GLU A 63 11.92 -0.07 4.34
CA GLU A 63 13.35 0.17 4.53
C GLU A 63 14.19 -0.84 3.78
N GLU A 64 13.77 -2.09 3.76
CA GLU A 64 14.47 -3.14 3.02
C GLU A 64 14.54 -2.81 1.53
N ILE A 65 13.41 -2.43 0.96
CA ILE A 65 13.37 -2.04 -0.45
C ILE A 65 14.22 -0.79 -0.70
N LYS A 66 14.10 0.18 0.18
CA LYS A 66 14.85 1.42 0.08
C LYS A 66 16.36 1.18 0.07
N GLN A 67 16.84 0.33 0.97
CA GLN A 67 18.26 0.01 1.03
C GLN A 67 18.73 -0.76 -0.21
N ALA A 68 17.89 -1.66 -0.69
CA ALA A 68 18.23 -2.38 -1.92
C ALA A 68 18.36 -1.44 -3.11
N ILE A 69 17.49 -0.44 -3.17
CA ILE A 69 17.56 0.56 -4.25
C ILE A 69 18.80 1.43 -4.10
N LYS A 70 19.08 1.89 -2.89
CA LYS A 70 20.25 2.75 -2.63
C LYS A 70 21.55 2.06 -3.01
N SER A 71 21.67 0.78 -2.71
CA SER A 71 22.87 0.01 -3.01
C SER A 71 22.86 -0.57 -4.41
N LYS A 72 21.81 -0.33 -5.15
CA LYS A 72 21.62 -0.87 -6.51
C LYS A 72 21.77 -2.38 -6.53
N ASN A 73 21.24 -3.03 -5.52
CA ASN A 73 21.33 -4.47 -5.36
C ASN A 73 20.23 -5.15 -6.18
N SER A 74 20.58 -5.45 -7.43
CA SER A 74 19.60 -6.00 -8.35
C SER A 74 19.12 -7.39 -7.95
N ASP A 75 19.99 -8.20 -7.36
CA ASP A 75 19.61 -9.53 -6.91
C ASP A 75 18.61 -9.47 -5.77
N LYS A 76 18.82 -8.55 -4.83
CA LYS A 76 17.91 -8.36 -3.72
C LYS A 76 16.55 -7.90 -4.20
N LEU A 77 16.52 -6.92 -5.09
CA LEU A 77 15.27 -6.43 -5.66
C LEU A 77 14.52 -7.52 -6.42
N ASN A 78 15.25 -8.28 -7.21
CA ASN A 78 14.66 -9.39 -7.94
C ASN A 78 14.06 -10.42 -6.98
N SER A 79 14.76 -10.71 -5.91
CA SER A 79 14.29 -11.65 -4.90
C SER A 79 13.02 -11.16 -4.22
N ILE A 80 12.98 -9.89 -3.85
CA ILE A 80 11.79 -9.30 -3.21
C ILE A 80 10.60 -9.38 -4.14
N PHE A 81 10.76 -8.94 -5.37
CA PHE A 81 9.66 -8.89 -6.33
C PHE A 81 9.21 -10.29 -6.74
N SER A 82 10.13 -11.22 -6.87
CA SER A 82 9.80 -12.60 -7.21
C SER A 82 9.01 -13.28 -6.08
N SER A 83 9.41 -13.05 -4.83
CA SER A 83 8.69 -13.57 -3.68
C SER A 83 7.26 -13.03 -3.64
N THR A 84 7.12 -11.75 -3.87
CA THR A 84 5.81 -11.10 -3.85
C THR A 84 4.93 -11.63 -4.97
N ARG A 85 5.50 -11.81 -6.14
CA ARG A 85 4.78 -12.39 -7.28
C ARG A 85 4.25 -13.78 -6.95
N LYS A 86 5.08 -14.58 -6.31
CA LYS A 86 4.70 -15.93 -5.90
C LYS A 86 3.57 -15.90 -4.88
N LEU A 87 3.68 -15.02 -3.89
CA LEU A 87 2.64 -14.85 -2.88
C LEU A 87 1.32 -14.43 -3.50
N ARG A 88 1.37 -13.51 -4.44
CA ARG A 88 0.16 -13.06 -5.12
C ARG A 88 -0.54 -14.22 -5.84
N LYS A 89 0.25 -15.06 -6.50
CA LYS A 89 -0.30 -16.23 -7.17
C LYS A 89 -0.93 -17.22 -6.18
N GLU A 90 -0.31 -17.38 -5.03
CA GLU A 90 -0.85 -18.23 -4.00
C GLU A 90 -2.16 -17.70 -3.44
N ILE A 91 -2.24 -16.39 -3.26
CA ILE A 91 -3.47 -15.74 -2.79
C ILE A 91 -4.61 -15.98 -3.78
N ILE A 92 -4.35 -15.80 -5.06
CA ILE A 92 -5.36 -16.04 -6.08
C ILE A 92 -5.80 -17.48 -6.07
N LYS A 93 -4.86 -18.41 -5.98
CA LYS A 93 -5.15 -19.82 -6.02
C LYS A 93 -5.93 -20.29 -4.80
N ALA A 94 -5.60 -19.76 -3.63
CA ALA A 94 -6.20 -20.24 -2.39
C ALA A 94 -7.53 -19.59 -2.07
N GLY A 95 -7.63 -18.28 -2.29
CA GLY A 95 -8.82 -17.53 -1.87
C GLY A 95 -9.70 -17.05 -2.99
N GLN A 96 -9.18 -17.04 -4.20
CA GLN A 96 -9.88 -16.52 -5.37
C GLN A 96 -9.90 -17.60 -6.44
N GLU A 97 -11.05 -18.03 -6.80
CA GLU A 97 -11.16 -19.07 -7.81
C GLU A 97 -10.89 -18.55 -9.22
N THR A 98 -10.80 -17.26 -9.37
CA THR A 98 -10.63 -16.64 -10.67
C THR A 98 -9.76 -15.41 -10.53
N ASP A 99 -9.14 -15.03 -11.64
CA ASP A 99 -8.34 -13.82 -11.72
C ASP A 99 -9.19 -12.56 -11.78
N LYS A 100 -10.48 -12.73 -11.96
CA LYS A 100 -11.37 -11.59 -12.04
C LYS A 100 -11.44 -10.88 -10.70
N PRO A 101 -11.41 -9.56 -10.70
CA PRO A 101 -11.52 -8.83 -9.44
C PRO A 101 -12.87 -9.06 -8.80
N ASN A 102 -12.84 -9.36 -7.54
CA ASN A 102 -14.06 -9.56 -6.77
C ASN A 102 -14.24 -8.48 -5.71
N PHE A 103 -13.17 -7.84 -5.29
CA PHE A 103 -13.18 -6.68 -4.40
C PHE A 103 -14.06 -6.88 -3.16
N GLY A 104 -14.00 -8.06 -2.57
CA GLY A 104 -14.75 -8.34 -1.36
C GLY A 104 -16.20 -8.68 -1.57
N ARG A 105 -16.67 -8.69 -2.77
CA ARG A 105 -18.04 -9.15 -3.05
C ARG A 105 -18.09 -10.67 -3.05
N LYS A 106 -19.17 -11.17 -2.62
CA LYS A 106 -19.36 -12.62 -2.55
C LYS A 106 -20.09 -13.16 -3.75
#